data_359a9042adf3c664b293570c13fc6885
#
_entry.id   359a9042adf3c664b293570c13fc6885
#
_cell.length_a   1.000
_cell.length_b   1.000
_cell.length_c   1.000
_cell.angle_alpha   90.00
_cell.angle_beta   90.00
_cell.angle_gamma   90.00
#
_symmetry.space_group_name_H-M   'P 1'
#
loop_
_entity.id
_entity.type
_entity.pdbx_description
1 polymer ?
#
loop_
_entity_poly.entity_id
_entity_poly.type
_entity_poly.pdbx_seq_one_letter_code
_entity_poly.pdbx_strand_id
1 'polypeptide(L)'
;PVPSKKAGDARILRDANQYMVGTYRRPPIVFTHGKGCRLHDASGRGYLDFLGGIAVNALGYSHPRLVRVMRREAARAIHFSNLFHNPFQGPLAKKLAEWSGLDRVFFTNSGTEAMEGAMKLARAHARKNHTGAPPKTRFLALENSFHGRTFGAISITYPAKYREPFEPLVPGVEFVKFNDVADLERKFDDSICAIVLETIQGEGGIYPVSGAFWTRARELATQHDAALIADEIQCGLGRTGRKFAYQKFAAKPDIVTVAKPLAGGLPLGAFIANEKFAAAFTPGLHGTTFGGGPFVCAVALEFLETLEDEKLLENVRERGEALRQGLEKLRSRFDFIREVRGEGLIVGLDLSIEGAPLVEEALKRGLIINCTHEHILRLLPPFIVRAQDIREFLKALEVVLAKAPRKSWKPAEVQRVNHSPQAEETAGAIAHAAAR
;
A
#
# COMPACT_ATOMS: atom_id res chain seq x y z
N PRO A 1 -29.67 -5.94 -12.13
CA PRO A 1 -30.21 -6.91 -11.19
C PRO A 1 -29.15 -7.98 -10.92
N VAL A 2 -28.70 -8.11 -9.66
CA VAL A 2 -27.80 -9.20 -9.24
C VAL A 2 -28.60 -10.50 -9.34
N PRO A 3 -28.10 -11.54 -10.04
CA PRO A 3 -28.83 -12.81 -10.17
C PRO A 3 -29.10 -13.42 -8.81
N SER A 4 -30.29 -13.92 -8.58
CA SER A 4 -30.69 -14.54 -7.32
C SER A 4 -30.15 -15.97 -7.20
N LYS A 5 -29.53 -16.26 -6.04
CA LYS A 5 -29.26 -17.55 -5.39
C LYS A 5 -28.60 -18.71 -6.18
N LYS A 6 -27.71 -19.41 -5.55
CA LYS A 6 -26.89 -20.62 -5.89
C LYS A 6 -26.58 -20.93 -7.36
N ALA A 7 -27.54 -20.92 -8.29
CA ALA A 7 -27.29 -21.12 -9.72
C ALA A 7 -26.58 -19.91 -10.37
N GLY A 8 -26.84 -18.69 -9.87
CA GLY A 8 -26.16 -17.47 -10.27
C GLY A 8 -24.69 -17.45 -9.87
N ASP A 9 -24.36 -17.90 -8.65
CA ASP A 9 -22.98 -17.92 -8.14
C ASP A 9 -22.09 -18.86 -8.95
N ALA A 10 -22.58 -20.06 -9.27
CA ALA A 10 -21.84 -21.03 -10.09
C ALA A 10 -21.51 -20.48 -11.48
N ARG A 11 -22.41 -19.67 -12.07
CA ARG A 11 -22.17 -18.99 -13.34
C ARG A 11 -21.14 -17.89 -13.20
N ILE A 12 -21.27 -17.02 -12.20
CA ILE A 12 -20.30 -15.94 -11.92
C ILE A 12 -18.90 -16.48 -11.75
N LEU A 13 -18.73 -17.57 -10.97
CA LEU A 13 -17.44 -18.22 -10.74
C LEU A 13 -16.88 -18.85 -12.02
N ARG A 14 -17.71 -19.51 -12.84
CA ARG A 14 -17.27 -20.04 -14.14
C ARG A 14 -16.79 -18.93 -15.06
N ASP A 15 -17.60 -17.88 -15.25
CA ASP A 15 -17.28 -16.76 -16.13
C ASP A 15 -15.99 -16.08 -15.67
N ALA A 16 -15.80 -15.87 -14.35
CA ALA A 16 -14.57 -15.31 -13.80
C ALA A 16 -13.35 -16.20 -14.06
N ASN A 17 -13.48 -17.52 -13.87
CA ASN A 17 -12.38 -18.46 -14.11
C ASN A 17 -12.04 -18.63 -15.60
N GLN A 18 -13.02 -18.48 -16.48
CA GLN A 18 -12.84 -18.65 -17.91
C GLN A 18 -12.29 -17.41 -18.60
N TYR A 19 -12.74 -16.20 -18.20
CA TYR A 19 -12.48 -14.97 -18.95
C TYR A 19 -11.50 -14.00 -18.26
N MET A 20 -11.13 -14.23 -17.00
CA MET A 20 -10.16 -13.35 -16.31
C MET A 20 -8.76 -14.00 -16.30
N VAL A 21 -7.72 -13.17 -16.46
CA VAL A 21 -6.35 -13.62 -16.27
C VAL A 21 -6.16 -14.12 -14.83
N GLY A 22 -5.62 -15.33 -14.66
CA GLY A 22 -5.53 -16.07 -13.40
C GLY A 22 -4.43 -15.55 -12.43
N THR A 23 -4.38 -14.26 -12.15
CA THR A 23 -3.35 -13.65 -11.27
C THR A 23 -3.66 -13.76 -9.78
N TYR A 24 -4.88 -14.13 -9.42
CA TYR A 24 -5.32 -14.22 -8.01
C TYR A 24 -5.88 -15.61 -7.70
N ARG A 25 -5.47 -16.19 -6.56
CA ARG A 25 -6.14 -17.35 -5.96
C ARG A 25 -7.35 -16.85 -5.17
N ARG A 26 -8.56 -17.03 -5.71
CA ARG A 26 -9.79 -16.57 -5.10
C ARG A 26 -10.54 -17.72 -4.43
N PRO A 27 -10.98 -17.58 -3.15
CA PRO A 27 -11.94 -18.52 -2.58
C PRO A 27 -13.27 -18.45 -3.38
N PRO A 28 -14.04 -19.54 -3.49
CA PRO A 28 -15.27 -19.57 -4.25
C PRO A 28 -16.44 -18.89 -3.51
N ILE A 29 -16.27 -17.63 -3.17
CA ILE A 29 -17.26 -16.78 -2.46
C ILE A 29 -17.58 -15.59 -3.34
N VAL A 30 -18.87 -15.31 -3.53
CA VAL A 30 -19.38 -14.13 -4.23
C VAL A 30 -19.97 -13.19 -3.19
N PHE A 31 -19.25 -12.10 -2.88
CA PHE A 31 -19.78 -11.02 -2.06
C PHE A 31 -20.71 -10.14 -2.86
N THR A 32 -21.87 -9.80 -2.31
CA THR A 32 -22.93 -9.03 -3.00
C THR A 32 -23.12 -7.63 -2.44
N HIS A 33 -22.90 -7.43 -1.16
CA HIS A 33 -23.01 -6.13 -0.51
C HIS A 33 -22.22 -6.10 0.80
N GLY A 34 -22.06 -4.91 1.36
CA GLY A 34 -21.43 -4.70 2.66
C GLY A 34 -22.06 -3.56 3.43
N LYS A 35 -21.94 -3.58 4.77
CA LYS A 35 -22.34 -2.49 5.65
C LYS A 35 -21.41 -2.42 6.87
N GLY A 36 -20.87 -1.24 7.14
CA GLY A 36 -19.91 -1.05 8.24
C GLY A 36 -18.68 -1.94 8.03
N CYS A 37 -18.32 -2.74 9.03
CA CYS A 37 -17.17 -3.66 8.96
C CYS A 37 -17.53 -5.05 8.42
N ARG A 38 -18.67 -5.23 7.75
CA ARG A 38 -19.14 -6.55 7.30
C ARG A 38 -19.41 -6.60 5.82
N LEU A 39 -19.01 -7.71 5.20
CA LEU A 39 -19.43 -8.15 3.87
C LEU A 39 -20.46 -9.27 3.99
N HIS A 40 -21.31 -9.38 2.99
CA HIS A 40 -22.30 -10.45 2.87
C HIS A 40 -22.15 -11.14 1.53
N ASP A 41 -22.15 -12.48 1.57
CA ASP A 41 -22.16 -13.27 0.36
C ASP A 41 -23.57 -13.43 -0.23
N ALA A 42 -23.67 -14.07 -1.38
CA ALA A 42 -24.93 -14.30 -2.07
C ALA A 42 -25.89 -15.21 -1.29
N SER A 43 -25.43 -15.99 -0.32
CA SER A 43 -26.27 -16.77 0.58
C SER A 43 -26.85 -15.93 1.73
N GLY A 44 -26.38 -14.71 1.92
CA GLY A 44 -26.71 -13.83 3.02
C GLY A 44 -25.82 -14.00 4.25
N ARG A 45 -24.80 -14.85 4.19
CA ARG A 45 -23.86 -15.01 5.29
C ARG A 45 -22.99 -13.78 5.45
N GLY A 46 -22.87 -13.30 6.70
CA GLY A 46 -22.04 -12.17 7.06
C GLY A 46 -20.60 -12.57 7.40
N TYR A 47 -19.65 -11.69 7.03
CA TYR A 47 -18.23 -11.84 7.30
C TYR A 47 -17.72 -10.55 7.95
N LEU A 48 -17.10 -10.64 9.10
CA LEU A 48 -16.43 -9.51 9.75
C LEU A 48 -15.08 -9.28 9.07
N ASP A 49 -14.91 -8.11 8.46
CA ASP A 49 -13.74 -7.80 7.65
C ASP A 49 -12.69 -7.01 8.44
N PHE A 50 -11.56 -7.67 8.70
CA PHE A 50 -10.37 -7.09 9.31
C PHE A 50 -9.22 -6.92 8.31
N LEU A 51 -9.53 -6.95 7.00
CA LEU A 51 -8.60 -6.64 5.91
C LEU A 51 -8.96 -5.31 5.22
N GLY A 52 -10.24 -4.95 5.18
CA GLY A 52 -10.71 -3.69 4.61
C GLY A 52 -10.35 -3.50 3.13
N GLY A 53 -10.36 -4.58 2.32
CA GLY A 53 -9.90 -4.50 0.93
C GLY A 53 -8.41 -4.17 0.80
N ILE A 54 -7.58 -4.59 1.75
CA ILE A 54 -6.17 -4.23 1.93
C ILE A 54 -6.03 -2.71 2.19
N ALA A 55 -6.59 -2.26 3.31
CA ALA A 55 -6.61 -0.87 3.79
C ALA A 55 -7.37 0.13 2.89
N VAL A 56 -8.19 -0.31 1.96
CA VAL A 56 -8.96 0.57 1.04
C VAL A 56 -10.23 1.08 1.71
N ASN A 57 -11.02 0.20 2.33
CA ASN A 57 -12.34 0.51 2.89
C ASN A 57 -12.23 1.09 4.33
N ALA A 58 -11.54 2.22 4.47
CA ALA A 58 -11.28 2.82 5.77
C ALA A 58 -12.57 3.24 6.51
N LEU A 59 -13.59 3.74 5.80
CA LEU A 59 -14.92 4.02 6.35
C LEU A 59 -15.86 2.81 6.30
N GLY A 60 -15.31 1.61 6.08
CA GLY A 60 -16.11 0.40 5.91
C GLY A 60 -16.96 0.42 4.64
N TYR A 61 -18.00 -0.38 4.64
CA TYR A 61 -18.88 -0.56 3.49
C TYR A 61 -20.12 0.31 3.61
N SER A 62 -20.53 0.93 2.49
CA SER A 62 -21.77 1.71 2.35
C SER A 62 -21.89 2.84 3.39
N HIS A 63 -20.79 3.56 3.67
CA HIS A 63 -20.82 4.68 4.60
C HIS A 63 -21.82 5.76 4.13
N PRO A 64 -22.77 6.22 4.97
CA PRO A 64 -23.88 7.08 4.52
C PRO A 64 -23.42 8.38 3.88
N ARG A 65 -22.36 9.01 4.41
CA ARG A 65 -21.81 10.26 3.86
C ARG A 65 -21.25 10.03 2.45
N LEU A 66 -20.43 8.97 2.26
CA LEU A 66 -19.88 8.66 0.92
C LEU A 66 -20.98 8.30 -0.08
N VAL A 67 -21.96 7.49 0.31
CA VAL A 67 -23.08 7.12 -0.57
C VAL A 67 -23.87 8.36 -1.00
N ARG A 68 -24.06 9.32 -0.10
CA ARG A 68 -24.77 10.58 -0.38
C ARG A 68 -24.01 11.41 -1.41
N VAL A 69 -22.72 11.66 -1.24
CA VAL A 69 -21.91 12.44 -2.18
C VAL A 69 -21.80 11.75 -3.53
N MET A 70 -21.59 10.42 -3.55
CA MET A 70 -21.55 9.64 -4.78
C MET A 70 -22.85 9.79 -5.60
N ARG A 71 -24.01 9.65 -4.96
CA ARG A 71 -25.31 9.82 -5.63
C ARG A 71 -25.51 11.23 -6.18
N ARG A 72 -25.13 12.26 -5.42
CA ARG A 72 -25.24 13.65 -5.83
C ARG A 72 -24.35 13.98 -7.02
N GLU A 73 -23.07 13.58 -6.95
CA GLU A 73 -22.11 13.96 -7.99
C GLU A 73 -22.21 13.08 -9.25
N ALA A 74 -22.62 11.82 -9.12
CA ALA A 74 -22.91 10.98 -10.28
C ALA A 74 -24.04 11.55 -11.18
N ALA A 75 -24.99 12.28 -10.59
CA ALA A 75 -26.05 12.95 -11.34
C ALA A 75 -25.60 14.26 -12.02
N ARG A 76 -24.38 14.75 -11.73
CA ARG A 76 -23.86 16.00 -12.31
C ARG A 76 -22.88 15.73 -13.44
N ALA A 77 -21.68 15.23 -13.11
CA ALA A 77 -20.68 14.83 -14.09
C ALA A 77 -19.62 13.93 -13.44
N ILE A 78 -19.28 12.85 -14.10
CA ILE A 78 -18.27 11.90 -13.60
C ILE A 78 -16.86 12.36 -13.99
N HIS A 79 -16.68 12.91 -15.19
CA HIS A 79 -15.38 13.25 -15.73
C HIS A 79 -15.38 14.61 -16.43
N PHE A 80 -14.37 15.41 -16.11
CA PHE A 80 -13.90 16.53 -16.92
C PHE A 80 -12.42 16.31 -17.24
N SER A 81 -11.98 16.74 -18.42
CA SER A 81 -10.56 16.74 -18.75
C SER A 81 -9.76 17.66 -17.82
N ASN A 82 -8.54 17.25 -17.46
CA ASN A 82 -7.57 18.10 -16.72
C ASN A 82 -7.11 19.35 -17.50
N LEU A 83 -7.61 19.54 -18.72
CA LEU A 83 -7.50 20.82 -19.43
C LEU A 83 -8.42 21.91 -18.87
N PHE A 84 -9.34 21.55 -18.00
CA PHE A 84 -10.30 22.46 -17.36
C PHE A 84 -10.26 22.29 -15.83
N HIS A 85 -10.63 23.34 -15.13
CA HIS A 85 -10.79 23.29 -13.68
C HIS A 85 -12.10 22.59 -13.29
N ASN A 86 -12.09 21.88 -12.16
CA ASN A 86 -13.29 21.37 -11.53
C ASN A 86 -13.39 21.84 -10.06
N PRO A 87 -14.61 21.88 -9.46
CA PRO A 87 -14.80 22.51 -8.16
C PRO A 87 -14.17 21.78 -6.97
N PHE A 88 -13.71 20.56 -7.14
CA PHE A 88 -13.27 19.70 -6.03
C PHE A 88 -11.75 19.47 -6.01
N GLN A 89 -11.09 19.53 -7.15
CA GLN A 89 -9.66 19.19 -7.29
C GLN A 89 -8.78 20.18 -6.49
N GLY A 90 -9.02 21.48 -6.63
CA GLY A 90 -8.28 22.51 -5.90
C GLY A 90 -8.47 22.42 -4.38
N PRO A 91 -9.71 22.38 -3.86
CA PRO A 91 -9.99 22.17 -2.44
C PRO A 91 -9.39 20.88 -1.87
N LEU A 92 -9.45 19.76 -2.59
CA LEU A 92 -8.82 18.50 -2.17
C LEU A 92 -7.29 18.62 -2.12
N ALA A 93 -6.68 19.25 -3.13
CA ALA A 93 -5.24 19.49 -3.14
C ALA A 93 -4.81 20.36 -1.94
N LYS A 94 -5.54 21.44 -1.65
CA LYS A 94 -5.30 22.29 -0.49
C LYS A 94 -5.36 21.49 0.81
N LYS A 95 -6.40 20.68 1.01
CA LYS A 95 -6.57 19.88 2.24
C LYS A 95 -5.46 18.84 2.40
N LEU A 96 -5.03 18.19 1.33
CA LEU A 96 -3.90 17.24 1.36
C LEU A 96 -2.57 17.95 1.64
N ALA A 97 -2.33 19.12 1.07
CA ALA A 97 -1.15 19.95 1.33
C ALA A 97 -1.10 20.39 2.81
N GLU A 98 -2.21 20.93 3.34
CA GLU A 98 -2.34 21.28 4.76
C GLU A 98 -2.14 20.08 5.70
N TRP A 99 -2.66 18.94 5.35
CA TRP A 99 -2.54 17.73 6.16
C TRP A 99 -1.11 17.18 6.19
N SER A 100 -0.44 17.19 5.04
CA SER A 100 0.94 16.73 4.91
C SER A 100 1.98 17.78 5.36
N GLY A 101 1.63 19.05 5.32
CA GLY A 101 2.58 20.15 5.49
C GLY A 101 3.60 20.24 4.34
N LEU A 102 3.20 19.77 3.14
CA LEU A 102 3.86 19.96 1.85
C LEU A 102 3.04 20.92 0.99
N ASP A 103 3.46 21.19 -0.27
CA ASP A 103 2.98 22.38 -0.98
C ASP A 103 2.10 22.05 -2.20
N ARG A 104 2.43 21.04 -2.98
CA ARG A 104 1.82 20.76 -4.29
C ARG A 104 1.35 19.33 -4.42
N VAL A 105 0.22 19.12 -5.08
CA VAL A 105 -0.43 17.82 -5.26
C VAL A 105 -0.60 17.52 -6.74
N PHE A 106 -0.28 16.30 -7.15
CA PHE A 106 -0.65 15.76 -8.44
C PHE A 106 -1.53 14.52 -8.23
N PHE A 107 -2.71 14.49 -8.84
CA PHE A 107 -3.65 13.38 -8.72
C PHE A 107 -3.41 12.31 -9.78
N THR A 108 -3.58 11.05 -9.38
CA THR A 108 -3.45 9.85 -10.22
C THR A 108 -4.64 8.93 -9.97
N ASN A 109 -4.67 7.74 -10.57
CA ASN A 109 -5.77 6.78 -10.38
C ASN A 109 -5.45 5.66 -9.39
N SER A 110 -4.17 5.50 -9.06
CA SER A 110 -3.71 4.39 -8.23
C SER A 110 -2.43 4.76 -7.48
N GLY A 111 -2.09 3.94 -6.46
CA GLY A 111 -0.83 4.10 -5.72
C GLY A 111 0.41 3.87 -6.58
N THR A 112 0.35 2.91 -7.48
CA THR A 112 1.48 2.66 -8.39
C THR A 112 1.73 3.83 -9.33
N GLU A 113 0.67 4.51 -9.85
CA GLU A 113 0.83 5.73 -10.64
C GLU A 113 1.35 6.90 -9.80
N ALA A 114 0.92 7.01 -8.55
CA ALA A 114 1.45 8.02 -7.62
C ALA A 114 2.96 7.82 -7.40
N MET A 115 3.40 6.56 -7.25
CA MET A 115 4.81 6.22 -7.11
C MET A 115 5.59 6.50 -8.40
N GLU A 116 5.08 6.15 -9.58
CA GLU A 116 5.68 6.50 -10.87
C GLU A 116 5.88 8.01 -11.01
N GLY A 117 4.87 8.79 -10.64
CA GLY A 117 4.93 10.25 -10.64
C GLY A 117 5.99 10.80 -9.69
N ALA A 118 6.06 10.26 -8.46
CA ALA A 118 7.05 10.64 -7.47
C ALA A 118 8.49 10.33 -7.91
N MET A 119 8.73 9.14 -8.47
CA MET A 119 10.02 8.75 -9.02
C MET A 119 10.45 9.66 -10.18
N LYS A 120 9.52 9.92 -11.11
CA LYS A 120 9.76 10.83 -12.24
C LYS A 120 10.08 12.25 -11.77
N LEU A 121 9.35 12.74 -10.75
CA LEU A 121 9.58 14.07 -10.18
C LEU A 121 10.98 14.18 -9.56
N ALA A 122 11.41 13.19 -8.78
CA ALA A 122 12.75 13.15 -8.20
C ALA A 122 13.86 13.16 -9.27
N ARG A 123 13.71 12.35 -10.34
CA ARG A 123 14.65 12.37 -11.48
C ARG A 123 14.64 13.69 -12.24
N ALA A 124 13.47 14.30 -12.45
CA ALA A 124 13.36 15.58 -13.14
C ALA A 124 14.05 16.70 -12.34
N HIS A 125 13.86 16.72 -11.01
CA HIS A 125 14.56 17.65 -10.12
C HIS A 125 16.09 17.46 -10.20
N ALA A 126 16.55 16.23 -10.05
CA ALA A 126 17.96 15.91 -10.11
C ALA A 126 18.57 16.30 -11.46
N ARG A 127 17.90 16.02 -12.59
CA ARG A 127 18.38 16.38 -13.92
C ARG A 127 18.44 17.89 -14.17
N LYS A 128 17.51 18.64 -13.59
CA LYS A 128 17.46 20.10 -13.70
C LYS A 128 18.59 20.79 -12.92
N ASN A 129 18.92 20.26 -11.74
CA ASN A 129 19.79 20.93 -10.78
C ASN A 129 21.22 20.34 -10.73
N HIS A 130 21.43 19.16 -11.29
CA HIS A 130 22.73 18.48 -11.30
C HIS A 130 23.29 18.39 -12.73
N THR A 131 24.25 19.23 -13.05
CA THR A 131 24.88 19.31 -14.38
C THR A 131 26.19 18.53 -14.46
N GLY A 132 26.62 17.90 -13.35
CA GLY A 132 27.85 17.10 -13.29
C GLY A 132 27.68 15.68 -13.83
N ALA A 133 28.80 15.00 -14.06
CA ALA A 133 28.84 13.57 -14.40
C ALA A 133 29.35 12.79 -13.16
N PRO A 134 28.79 11.60 -12.85
CA PRO A 134 27.70 10.90 -13.54
C PRO A 134 26.32 11.50 -13.27
N PRO A 135 25.33 11.24 -14.15
CA PRO A 135 23.98 11.76 -13.94
C PRO A 135 23.34 11.14 -12.69
N LYS A 136 22.63 11.98 -11.92
CA LYS A 136 21.92 11.60 -10.71
C LYS A 136 20.59 10.93 -11.06
N THR A 137 20.57 9.60 -11.13
CA THR A 137 19.42 8.84 -11.65
C THR A 137 19.04 7.61 -10.81
N ARG A 138 19.88 7.25 -9.82
CA ARG A 138 19.68 6.04 -9.03
C ARG A 138 18.67 6.25 -7.91
N PHE A 139 17.98 5.16 -7.55
CA PHE A 139 17.04 5.09 -6.43
C PHE A 139 17.54 4.12 -5.38
N LEU A 140 17.35 4.48 -4.13
CA LEU A 140 17.40 3.54 -3.02
C LEU A 140 15.97 3.17 -2.61
N ALA A 141 15.74 1.88 -2.34
CA ALA A 141 14.51 1.37 -1.73
C ALA A 141 14.89 0.40 -0.59
N LEU A 142 13.93 0.00 0.23
CA LEU A 142 14.23 -0.90 1.35
C LEU A 142 14.00 -2.37 0.97
N GLU A 143 14.76 -3.27 1.56
CA GLU A 143 14.44 -4.70 1.54
C GLU A 143 13.02 -4.92 2.09
N ASN A 144 12.33 -5.92 1.55
CA ASN A 144 10.93 -6.25 1.85
C ASN A 144 9.89 -5.17 1.48
N SER A 145 10.27 -4.12 0.75
CA SER A 145 9.35 -3.07 0.30
C SER A 145 8.38 -3.55 -0.78
N PHE A 146 7.23 -2.86 -0.84
CA PHE A 146 6.25 -3.01 -1.91
C PHE A 146 5.70 -1.64 -2.33
N HIS A 147 5.98 -1.21 -3.56
CA HIS A 147 5.63 0.11 -4.07
C HIS A 147 4.68 0.09 -5.29
N GLY A 148 4.35 -1.09 -5.82
CA GLY A 148 3.41 -1.23 -6.93
C GLY A 148 3.79 -2.28 -7.97
N ARG A 149 3.06 -2.29 -9.10
CA ARG A 149 3.16 -3.32 -10.15
C ARG A 149 3.44 -2.79 -11.55
N THR A 150 3.54 -1.48 -11.76
CA THR A 150 4.03 -0.88 -13.02
C THR A 150 5.55 -1.03 -13.10
N PHE A 151 6.15 -0.90 -14.28
CA PHE A 151 7.58 -1.16 -14.46
C PHE A 151 8.50 -0.31 -13.58
N GLY A 152 8.20 0.96 -13.35
CA GLY A 152 8.96 1.79 -12.42
C GLY A 152 8.73 1.39 -10.95
N ALA A 153 7.48 1.26 -10.54
CA ALA A 153 7.14 0.89 -9.16
C ALA A 153 7.59 -0.53 -8.79
N ILE A 154 7.54 -1.49 -9.73
CA ILE A 154 8.02 -2.84 -9.48
C ILE A 154 9.55 -2.90 -9.40
N SER A 155 10.26 -1.98 -10.07
CA SER A 155 11.72 -1.89 -9.99
C SER A 155 12.21 -1.62 -8.57
N ILE A 156 11.46 -0.85 -7.79
CA ILE A 156 11.75 -0.51 -6.39
C ILE A 156 10.96 -1.37 -5.38
N THR A 157 10.28 -2.43 -5.84
CA THR A 157 9.62 -3.44 -5.01
C THR A 157 10.58 -4.62 -4.80
N TYR A 158 10.87 -4.98 -3.52
CA TYR A 158 11.97 -5.89 -3.19
C TYR A 158 11.78 -7.36 -3.61
N PRO A 159 10.63 -8.04 -3.37
CA PRO A 159 10.55 -9.48 -3.59
C PRO A 159 10.85 -9.87 -5.04
N ALA A 160 11.90 -10.68 -5.24
CA ALA A 160 12.41 -11.14 -6.54
C ALA A 160 11.29 -11.76 -7.42
N LYS A 161 10.40 -12.56 -6.82
CA LYS A 161 9.24 -13.16 -7.51
C LYS A 161 8.31 -12.15 -8.21
N TYR A 162 8.36 -10.88 -7.84
CA TYR A 162 7.58 -9.83 -8.48
C TYR A 162 8.35 -9.11 -9.59
N ARG A 163 9.68 -9.16 -9.59
CA ARG A 163 10.56 -8.42 -10.49
C ARG A 163 11.10 -9.27 -11.63
N GLU A 164 11.71 -10.41 -11.28
CA GLU A 164 12.45 -11.27 -12.23
C GLU A 164 11.67 -11.63 -13.51
N PRO A 165 10.37 -11.95 -13.47
CA PRO A 165 9.62 -12.27 -14.67
C PRO A 165 9.47 -11.11 -15.68
N PHE A 166 9.83 -9.88 -15.27
CA PHE A 166 9.60 -8.66 -16.04
C PHE A 166 10.89 -7.90 -16.37
N GLU A 167 12.05 -8.52 -16.15
CA GLU A 167 13.35 -7.92 -16.50
C GLU A 167 13.51 -7.78 -18.01
N PRO A 168 14.21 -6.70 -18.53
CA PRO A 168 14.90 -5.69 -17.76
C PRO A 168 13.96 -4.61 -17.18
N LEU A 169 14.19 -4.22 -15.93
CA LEU A 169 13.45 -3.19 -15.23
C LEU A 169 14.11 -1.81 -15.36
N VAL A 170 13.53 -0.79 -14.70
CA VAL A 170 14.14 0.54 -14.66
C VAL A 170 15.51 0.44 -13.98
N PRO A 171 16.61 0.85 -14.67
CA PRO A 171 17.96 0.70 -14.13
C PRO A 171 18.26 1.67 -12.99
N GLY A 172 19.28 1.33 -12.20
CA GLY A 172 19.80 2.19 -11.15
C GLY A 172 19.00 2.10 -9.84
N VAL A 173 18.38 0.96 -9.54
CA VAL A 173 17.74 0.69 -8.25
C VAL A 173 18.67 -0.17 -7.40
N GLU A 174 18.85 0.22 -6.15
CA GLU A 174 19.55 -0.55 -5.13
C GLU A 174 18.73 -0.64 -3.85
N PHE A 175 18.80 -1.80 -3.17
CA PHE A 175 18.05 -2.04 -1.95
C PHE A 175 18.94 -1.92 -0.73
N VAL A 176 18.44 -1.21 0.29
CA VAL A 176 19.06 -1.01 1.59
C VAL A 176 18.42 -1.97 2.58
N LYS A 177 19.21 -2.59 3.44
CA LYS A 177 18.71 -3.44 4.51
C LYS A 177 17.78 -2.65 5.42
N PHE A 178 16.65 -3.25 5.79
CA PHE A 178 15.64 -2.60 6.60
C PHE A 178 16.20 -2.17 7.97
N ASN A 179 16.08 -0.87 8.29
CA ASN A 179 16.57 -0.24 9.52
C ASN A 179 18.10 -0.35 9.76
N ASP A 180 18.89 -0.69 8.75
CA ASP A 180 20.36 -0.73 8.84
C ASP A 180 20.96 0.61 8.37
N VAL A 181 21.30 1.47 9.34
CA VAL A 181 21.88 2.81 9.10
C VAL A 181 23.23 2.72 8.41
N ALA A 182 24.07 1.73 8.77
CA ALA A 182 25.38 1.57 8.16
C ALA A 182 25.31 1.14 6.69
N ASP A 183 24.35 0.27 6.34
CA ASP A 183 24.09 -0.11 4.96
C ASP A 183 23.57 1.07 4.14
N LEU A 184 22.70 1.91 4.74
CA LEU A 184 22.20 3.13 4.12
C LEU A 184 23.35 4.11 3.80
N GLU A 185 24.22 4.40 4.77
CA GLU A 185 25.37 5.30 4.60
C GLU A 185 26.34 4.82 3.51
N ARG A 186 26.59 3.52 3.45
CA ARG A 186 27.49 2.92 2.45
C ARG A 186 26.95 3.06 1.03
N LYS A 187 25.62 3.03 0.85
CA LYS A 187 24.96 3.02 -0.47
C LYS A 187 24.52 4.39 -0.94
N PHE A 188 24.49 5.38 -0.04
CA PHE A 188 24.04 6.72 -0.39
C PHE A 188 25.21 7.56 -0.94
N ASP A 189 25.14 7.92 -2.20
CA ASP A 189 26.14 8.76 -2.88
C ASP A 189 25.47 9.83 -3.78
N ASP A 190 26.27 10.65 -4.47
CA ASP A 190 25.80 11.72 -5.32
C ASP A 190 25.04 11.26 -6.58
N SER A 191 25.03 9.98 -6.90
CA SER A 191 24.25 9.42 -8.00
C SER A 191 22.78 9.14 -7.62
N ILE A 192 22.44 9.20 -6.32
CA ILE A 192 21.11 8.91 -5.79
C ILE A 192 20.19 10.11 -5.96
N CYS A 193 19.13 9.98 -6.74
CA CYS A 193 18.10 11.02 -6.90
C CYS A 193 16.97 10.91 -5.85
N ALA A 194 16.72 9.73 -5.30
CA ALA A 194 15.76 9.55 -4.21
C ALA A 194 16.01 8.27 -3.41
N ILE A 195 15.61 8.30 -2.14
CA ILE A 195 15.31 7.12 -1.33
C ILE A 195 13.79 7.02 -1.16
N VAL A 196 13.26 5.81 -1.39
CA VAL A 196 11.82 5.50 -1.27
C VAL A 196 11.63 4.51 -0.12
N LEU A 197 10.72 4.84 0.79
CA LEU A 197 10.43 3.97 1.94
C LEU A 197 8.97 4.07 2.40
N GLU A 198 8.42 2.95 2.81
CA GLU A 198 7.17 2.88 3.55
C GLU A 198 7.45 3.23 5.01
N THR A 199 6.70 4.17 5.61
CA THR A 199 6.83 4.49 7.05
C THR A 199 6.54 3.27 7.93
N ILE A 200 5.63 2.41 7.47
CA ILE A 200 5.38 1.06 7.98
C ILE A 200 5.25 0.16 6.76
N GLN A 201 6.13 -0.81 6.61
CA GLN A 201 6.06 -1.76 5.50
C GLN A 201 4.78 -2.60 5.58
N GLY A 202 3.92 -2.45 4.59
CA GLY A 202 2.62 -3.12 4.58
C GLY A 202 2.71 -4.59 4.16
N GLU A 203 3.18 -4.84 2.94
CA GLU A 203 3.38 -6.20 2.40
C GLU A 203 4.59 -6.87 3.04
N GLY A 204 5.59 -6.09 3.47
CA GLY A 204 6.80 -6.56 4.13
C GLY A 204 6.58 -7.15 5.53
N GLY A 205 5.37 -7.09 6.10
CA GLY A 205 5.05 -7.74 7.38
C GLY A 205 4.79 -6.80 8.55
N ILE A 206 4.32 -5.60 8.28
CA ILE A 206 3.95 -4.57 9.27
C ILE A 206 5.16 -4.16 10.13
N TYR A 207 6.27 -3.86 9.48
CA TYR A 207 7.49 -3.40 10.15
C TYR A 207 7.60 -1.86 10.10
N PRO A 208 7.59 -1.16 11.26
CA PRO A 208 7.81 0.28 11.31
C PRO A 208 9.28 0.64 11.04
N VAL A 209 9.51 1.70 10.26
CA VAL A 209 10.83 2.30 10.15
C VAL A 209 11.20 2.95 11.50
N SER A 210 12.46 2.76 11.92
CA SER A 210 12.98 3.34 13.16
C SER A 210 13.24 4.84 13.02
N GLY A 211 13.15 5.58 14.14
CA GLY A 211 13.45 7.01 14.16
C GLY A 211 14.89 7.32 13.74
N ALA A 212 15.86 6.49 14.14
CA ALA A 212 17.25 6.65 13.76
C ALA A 212 17.45 6.50 12.24
N PHE A 213 16.85 5.47 11.63
CA PHE A 213 16.93 5.25 10.18
C PHE A 213 16.26 6.41 9.40
N TRP A 214 15.05 6.84 9.82
CA TRP A 214 14.35 7.97 9.20
C TRP A 214 15.17 9.26 9.25
N THR A 215 15.71 9.59 10.43
CA THR A 215 16.54 10.80 10.62
C THR A 215 17.75 10.76 9.71
N ARG A 216 18.46 9.61 9.68
CA ARG A 216 19.65 9.49 8.84
C ARG A 216 19.34 9.52 7.36
N ALA A 217 18.25 8.89 6.92
CA ALA A 217 17.78 8.99 5.54
C ALA A 217 17.46 10.43 5.14
N ARG A 218 16.83 11.21 6.04
CA ARG A 218 16.56 12.63 5.81
C ARG A 218 17.85 13.47 5.69
N GLU A 219 18.80 13.24 6.58
CA GLU A 219 20.11 13.93 6.57
C GLU A 219 20.85 13.70 5.24
N LEU A 220 21.01 12.43 4.86
CA LEU A 220 21.68 12.05 3.63
C LEU A 220 20.94 12.59 2.39
N ALA A 221 19.62 12.48 2.35
CA ALA A 221 18.84 13.02 1.25
C ALA A 221 19.02 14.56 1.14
N THR A 222 19.13 15.27 2.27
CA THR A 222 19.41 16.71 2.28
C THR A 222 20.83 17.02 1.82
N GLN A 223 21.82 16.28 2.35
CA GLN A 223 23.24 16.45 2.02
C GLN A 223 23.51 16.26 0.53
N HIS A 224 22.88 15.25 -0.06
CA HIS A 224 23.05 14.89 -1.46
C HIS A 224 22.01 15.50 -2.40
N ASP A 225 21.19 16.46 -2.00
CA ASP A 225 20.09 17.02 -2.81
C ASP A 225 19.24 15.94 -3.50
N ALA A 226 18.90 14.88 -2.75
CA ALA A 226 18.04 13.78 -3.16
C ALA A 226 16.66 13.89 -2.51
N ALA A 227 15.63 13.29 -3.10
CA ALA A 227 14.31 13.25 -2.50
C ALA A 227 14.21 12.15 -1.43
N LEU A 228 13.64 12.46 -0.28
CA LEU A 228 13.07 11.48 0.64
C LEU A 228 11.59 11.29 0.27
N ILE A 229 11.24 10.13 -0.30
CA ILE A 229 9.88 9.78 -0.71
C ILE A 229 9.27 8.86 0.35
N ALA A 230 8.20 9.31 1.00
CA ALA A 230 7.42 8.49 1.93
C ALA A 230 6.25 7.84 1.19
N ASP A 231 6.25 6.51 1.12
CA ASP A 231 5.11 5.75 0.63
C ASP A 231 4.09 5.57 1.76
N GLU A 232 3.05 6.39 1.74
CA GLU A 232 1.95 6.39 2.70
C GLU A 232 0.68 5.74 2.13
N ILE A 233 0.80 4.99 1.03
CA ILE A 233 -0.33 4.36 0.34
C ILE A 233 -1.10 3.41 1.25
N GLN A 234 -0.40 2.65 2.12
CA GLN A 234 -1.06 1.71 3.03
C GLN A 234 -1.16 2.23 4.47
N CYS A 235 -0.16 2.95 4.97
CA CYS A 235 -0.08 3.39 6.36
C CYS A 235 -0.56 4.82 6.59
N GLY A 236 -0.80 5.62 5.55
CA GLY A 236 -1.24 6.99 5.63
C GLY A 236 -2.75 7.20 5.83
N LEU A 237 -3.16 8.44 5.70
CA LEU A 237 -4.57 8.90 5.69
C LEU A 237 -5.39 8.37 6.87
N GLY A 238 -4.80 8.37 8.08
CA GLY A 238 -5.49 8.02 9.32
C GLY A 238 -5.19 6.63 9.87
N ARG A 239 -4.58 5.72 9.12
CA ARG A 239 -4.39 4.30 9.47
C ARG A 239 -3.66 4.08 10.80
N THR A 240 -2.71 4.95 11.15
CA THR A 240 -1.95 4.92 12.40
C THR A 240 -2.55 5.77 13.53
N GLY A 241 -3.69 6.44 13.27
CA GLY A 241 -4.27 7.44 14.19
C GLY A 241 -3.63 8.82 14.07
N ARG A 242 -2.76 9.03 13.06
CA ARG A 242 -2.23 10.32 12.59
C ARG A 242 -2.71 10.55 11.16
N LYS A 243 -2.72 11.79 10.67
CA LYS A 243 -3.07 12.09 9.27
C LYS A 243 -2.14 11.33 8.33
N PHE A 244 -0.83 11.36 8.60
CA PHE A 244 0.21 10.57 7.93
C PHE A 244 1.10 9.87 8.97
N ALA A 245 1.55 8.67 8.69
CA ALA A 245 2.36 7.88 9.63
C ALA A 245 3.72 8.54 9.89
N TYR A 246 4.34 9.18 8.88
CA TYR A 246 5.62 9.87 9.05
C TYR A 246 5.55 11.06 10.03
N GLN A 247 4.38 11.57 10.38
CA GLN A 247 4.23 12.67 11.35
C GLN A 247 4.62 12.28 12.79
N LYS A 248 4.97 11.02 13.01
CA LYS A 248 5.63 10.60 14.25
C LYS A 248 7.10 11.05 14.34
N PHE A 249 7.71 11.37 13.21
CA PHE A 249 9.10 11.84 13.13
C PHE A 249 9.17 13.37 13.07
N ALA A 250 10.26 13.92 13.56
CA ALA A 250 10.47 15.39 13.53
C ALA A 250 10.70 15.92 12.11
N ALA A 251 11.36 15.12 11.26
CA ALA A 251 11.71 15.54 9.91
C ALA A 251 10.66 15.07 8.89
N LYS A 252 10.28 15.99 7.97
CA LYS A 252 9.33 15.73 6.90
C LYS A 252 10.00 15.09 5.67
N PRO A 253 9.29 14.26 4.89
CA PRO A 253 9.72 13.86 3.56
C PRO A 253 9.60 15.03 2.57
N ASP A 254 10.21 14.87 1.40
CA ASP A 254 10.05 15.80 0.28
C ASP A 254 8.83 15.48 -0.56
N ILE A 255 8.50 14.19 -0.68
CA ILE A 255 7.37 13.69 -1.47
C ILE A 255 6.65 12.62 -0.64
N VAL A 256 5.32 12.65 -0.68
CA VAL A 256 4.44 11.64 -0.07
C VAL A 256 3.54 11.05 -1.14
N THR A 257 3.40 9.73 -1.18
CA THR A 257 2.42 9.07 -2.06
C THR A 257 1.25 8.53 -1.26
N VAL A 258 0.04 8.71 -1.78
CA VAL A 258 -1.21 8.25 -1.17
C VAL A 258 -2.14 7.61 -2.20
N ALA A 259 -2.97 6.68 -1.78
CA ALA A 259 -4.05 6.10 -2.58
C ALA A 259 -5.07 5.40 -1.66
N LYS A 260 -5.19 4.11 -1.79
CA LYS A 260 -6.08 3.18 -1.05
C LYS A 260 -7.34 3.83 -0.46
N PRO A 261 -7.35 4.38 0.78
CA PRO A 261 -8.57 4.90 1.37
C PRO A 261 -9.02 6.25 0.81
N LEU A 262 -8.19 6.95 0.03
CA LEU A 262 -8.34 8.37 -0.33
C LEU A 262 -9.72 8.72 -0.89
N ALA A 263 -10.31 7.86 -1.74
CA ALA A 263 -11.65 8.09 -2.29
C ALA A 263 -12.65 7.00 -1.87
N GLY A 264 -12.49 6.43 -0.66
CA GLY A 264 -13.48 5.53 -0.05
C GLY A 264 -13.78 4.26 -0.86
N GLY A 265 -12.82 3.76 -1.62
CA GLY A 265 -12.95 2.57 -2.47
C GLY A 265 -12.96 2.85 -3.97
N LEU A 266 -13.06 4.10 -4.38
CA LEU A 266 -12.90 4.51 -5.79
C LEU A 266 -11.42 4.67 -6.15
N PRO A 267 -11.04 4.44 -7.43
CA PRO A 267 -9.68 4.63 -7.90
C PRO A 267 -9.25 6.10 -7.83
N LEU A 268 -8.38 6.42 -6.89
CA LEU A 268 -7.72 7.72 -6.77
C LEU A 268 -6.39 7.54 -6.02
N GLY A 269 -5.34 8.13 -6.53
CA GLY A 269 -4.07 8.31 -5.88
C GLY A 269 -3.58 9.74 -6.01
N ALA A 270 -2.52 10.06 -5.30
CA ALA A 270 -1.82 11.32 -5.46
C ALA A 270 -0.38 11.19 -4.97
N PHE A 271 0.50 12.03 -5.51
CA PHE A 271 1.71 12.41 -4.81
C PHE A 271 1.64 13.88 -4.39
N ILE A 272 2.21 14.16 -3.24
CA ILE A 272 2.27 15.48 -2.62
C ILE A 272 3.74 15.82 -2.46
N ALA A 273 4.20 16.96 -2.96
CA ALA A 273 5.61 17.34 -2.93
C ALA A 273 5.79 18.73 -2.34
N ASN A 274 6.96 18.99 -1.75
CA ASN A 274 7.35 20.34 -1.41
C ASN A 274 7.65 21.16 -2.68
N GLU A 275 7.62 22.49 -2.58
CA GLU A 275 7.80 23.40 -3.72
C GLU A 275 9.15 23.17 -4.44
N LYS A 276 10.21 22.85 -3.68
CA LYS A 276 11.55 22.59 -4.23
C LYS A 276 11.53 21.50 -5.32
N PHE A 277 10.89 20.37 -5.03
CA PHE A 277 10.79 19.28 -5.99
C PHE A 277 9.69 19.52 -7.02
N ALA A 278 8.52 20.03 -6.59
CA ALA A 278 7.38 20.28 -7.47
C ALA A 278 7.73 21.20 -8.65
N ALA A 279 8.59 22.18 -8.45
CA ALA A 279 9.09 23.11 -9.49
C ALA A 279 9.85 22.43 -10.64
N ALA A 280 10.19 21.14 -10.52
CA ALA A 280 10.81 20.39 -11.60
C ALA A 280 9.82 19.92 -12.68
N PHE A 281 8.53 19.85 -12.36
CA PHE A 281 7.50 19.56 -13.36
C PHE A 281 6.96 20.85 -13.97
N THR A 282 6.97 20.90 -15.29
CA THR A 282 6.39 21.97 -16.10
C THR A 282 5.27 21.41 -16.97
N PRO A 283 4.36 22.25 -17.49
CA PRO A 283 3.29 21.79 -18.37
C PRO A 283 3.81 20.89 -19.50
N GLY A 284 3.16 19.74 -19.67
CA GLY A 284 3.49 18.74 -20.68
C GLY A 284 4.46 17.62 -20.22
N LEU A 285 5.20 17.76 -19.11
CA LEU A 285 6.14 16.72 -18.64
C LEU A 285 5.46 15.49 -18.01
N HIS A 286 4.30 15.68 -17.40
CA HIS A 286 3.52 14.60 -16.78
C HIS A 286 2.03 14.84 -16.94
N GLY A 287 1.23 13.77 -17.00
CA GLY A 287 -0.20 13.89 -17.23
C GLY A 287 -0.95 12.62 -16.86
N THR A 288 -2.25 12.76 -16.75
CA THR A 288 -3.22 11.68 -16.54
C THR A 288 -4.56 12.06 -17.13
N THR A 289 -5.29 11.10 -17.68
CA THR A 289 -6.64 11.33 -18.21
C THR A 289 -7.67 11.45 -17.10
N PHE A 290 -7.68 10.51 -16.15
CA PHE A 290 -8.74 10.39 -15.15
C PHE A 290 -8.36 10.88 -13.75
N GLY A 291 -7.06 11.00 -13.45
CA GLY A 291 -6.60 11.40 -12.12
C GLY A 291 -7.10 12.79 -11.73
N GLY A 292 -7.74 12.89 -10.56
CA GLY A 292 -8.30 14.15 -10.07
C GLY A 292 -9.64 14.55 -10.71
N GLY A 293 -10.36 13.62 -11.32
CA GLY A 293 -11.72 13.88 -11.86
C GLY A 293 -12.68 14.38 -10.77
N PRO A 294 -13.75 15.15 -11.15
CA PRO A 294 -14.63 15.81 -10.18
C PRO A 294 -15.31 14.84 -9.23
N PHE A 295 -15.80 13.70 -9.74
CA PHE A 295 -16.53 12.71 -8.97
C PHE A 295 -15.65 12.11 -7.85
N VAL A 296 -14.45 11.63 -8.18
CA VAL A 296 -13.55 11.00 -7.18
C VAL A 296 -12.98 12.02 -6.20
N CYS A 297 -12.73 13.26 -6.64
CA CYS A 297 -12.29 14.34 -5.76
C CYS A 297 -13.35 14.77 -4.75
N ALA A 298 -14.63 14.82 -5.16
CA ALA A 298 -15.74 15.10 -4.25
C ALA A 298 -15.87 14.03 -3.16
N VAL A 299 -15.72 12.75 -3.54
CA VAL A 299 -15.75 11.63 -2.58
C VAL A 299 -14.54 11.65 -1.66
N ALA A 300 -13.37 12.00 -2.17
CA ALA A 300 -12.15 12.13 -1.37
C ALA A 300 -12.23 13.28 -0.34
N LEU A 301 -12.78 14.42 -0.72
CA LEU A 301 -13.04 15.51 0.22
C LEU A 301 -13.96 15.05 1.35
N GLU A 302 -15.11 14.43 1.00
CA GLU A 302 -16.05 13.89 2.00
C GLU A 302 -15.38 12.84 2.91
N PHE A 303 -14.47 12.01 2.35
CA PHE A 303 -13.69 11.07 3.14
C PHE A 303 -12.83 11.78 4.19
N LEU A 304 -12.05 12.80 3.79
CA LEU A 304 -11.18 13.53 4.70
C LEU A 304 -11.98 14.32 5.75
N GLU A 305 -13.11 14.92 5.36
CA GLU A 305 -14.02 15.60 6.28
C GLU A 305 -14.65 14.63 7.28
N THR A 306 -15.05 13.45 6.83
CA THR A 306 -15.59 12.40 7.72
C THR A 306 -14.58 11.97 8.76
N LEU A 307 -13.29 11.85 8.40
CA LEU A 307 -12.23 11.51 9.39
C LEU A 307 -12.14 12.54 10.53
N GLU A 308 -12.31 13.81 10.22
CA GLU A 308 -12.25 14.90 11.19
C GLU A 308 -13.55 14.99 12.01
N ASP A 309 -14.70 15.07 11.32
CA ASP A 309 -16.01 15.27 11.95
C ASP A 309 -16.41 14.13 12.89
N GLU A 310 -16.10 12.89 12.51
CA GLU A 310 -16.41 11.71 13.31
C GLU A 310 -15.25 11.31 14.25
N LYS A 311 -14.19 12.13 14.34
CA LYS A 311 -13.01 11.92 15.20
C LYS A 311 -12.37 10.54 15.00
N LEU A 312 -12.32 10.08 13.76
CA LEU A 312 -11.90 8.70 13.46
C LEU A 312 -10.42 8.44 13.75
N LEU A 313 -9.57 9.47 13.76
CA LEU A 313 -8.16 9.31 14.17
C LEU A 313 -8.05 8.91 15.66
N GLU A 314 -8.93 9.41 16.50
CA GLU A 314 -9.01 9.02 17.92
C GLU A 314 -9.50 7.57 18.04
N ASN A 315 -10.58 7.22 17.32
CA ASN A 315 -11.08 5.85 17.30
C ASN A 315 -10.01 4.85 16.81
N VAL A 316 -9.22 5.21 15.79
CA VAL A 316 -8.12 4.37 15.29
C VAL A 316 -7.08 4.11 16.39
N ARG A 317 -6.69 5.13 17.17
CA ARG A 317 -5.75 4.95 18.29
C ARG A 317 -6.32 4.05 19.38
N GLU A 318 -7.55 4.34 19.84
CA GLU A 318 -8.19 3.57 20.91
C GLU A 318 -8.50 2.12 20.52
N ARG A 319 -9.05 1.92 19.32
CA ARG A 319 -9.38 0.57 18.84
C ARG A 319 -8.14 -0.22 18.47
N GLY A 320 -7.10 0.46 17.93
CA GLY A 320 -5.81 -0.13 17.67
C GLY A 320 -5.14 -0.63 18.95
N GLU A 321 -5.16 0.16 20.01
CA GLU A 321 -4.62 -0.24 21.31
C GLU A 321 -5.40 -1.42 21.90
N ALA A 322 -6.74 -1.37 21.88
CA ALA A 322 -7.57 -2.48 22.34
C ALA A 322 -7.34 -3.78 21.54
N LEU A 323 -7.13 -3.68 20.23
CA LEU A 323 -6.80 -4.81 19.38
C LEU A 323 -5.43 -5.40 19.76
N ARG A 324 -4.39 -4.57 19.88
CA ARG A 324 -3.03 -5.03 20.24
C ARG A 324 -3.02 -5.69 21.62
N GLN A 325 -3.65 -5.10 22.63
CA GLN A 325 -3.77 -5.69 23.97
C GLN A 325 -4.50 -7.04 23.93
N GLY A 326 -5.55 -7.17 23.11
CA GLY A 326 -6.25 -8.43 22.93
C GLY A 326 -5.36 -9.50 22.26
N LEU A 327 -4.58 -9.12 21.26
CA LEU A 327 -3.64 -10.01 20.60
C LEU A 327 -2.47 -10.43 21.50
N GLU A 328 -1.96 -9.54 22.35
CA GLU A 328 -0.93 -9.90 23.35
C GLU A 328 -1.45 -10.92 24.38
N LYS A 329 -2.74 -10.84 24.78
CA LYS A 329 -3.36 -11.88 25.59
C LYS A 329 -3.44 -13.22 24.86
N LEU A 330 -3.67 -13.23 23.55
CA LEU A 330 -3.61 -14.45 22.76
C LEU A 330 -2.18 -14.98 22.64
N ARG A 331 -1.20 -14.08 22.47
CA ARG A 331 0.22 -14.44 22.44
C ARG A 331 0.66 -15.17 23.73
N SER A 332 0.21 -14.76 24.89
CA SER A 332 0.51 -15.45 26.15
C SER A 332 -0.09 -16.86 26.26
N ARG A 333 -1.05 -17.22 25.37
CA ARG A 333 -1.74 -18.53 25.36
C ARG A 333 -1.31 -19.45 24.22
N PHE A 334 -0.76 -18.88 23.15
CA PHE A 334 -0.34 -19.61 21.96
C PHE A 334 1.16 -19.36 21.70
N ASP A 335 1.99 -20.31 22.02
CA ASP A 335 3.46 -20.25 21.98
C ASP A 335 4.03 -20.03 20.56
N PHE A 336 3.25 -20.33 19.52
CA PHE A 336 3.61 -20.08 18.13
C PHE A 336 3.40 -18.62 17.71
N ILE A 337 2.84 -17.74 18.52
CA ILE A 337 2.79 -16.29 18.27
C ILE A 337 4.07 -15.65 18.79
N ARG A 338 4.93 -15.20 17.87
CA ARG A 338 6.24 -14.61 18.20
C ARG A 338 6.11 -13.16 18.65
N GLU A 339 5.33 -12.37 17.91
CA GLU A 339 5.26 -10.93 18.08
C GLU A 339 3.92 -10.35 17.64
N VAL A 340 3.48 -9.29 18.33
CA VAL A 340 2.39 -8.40 17.90
C VAL A 340 2.99 -7.02 17.64
N ARG A 341 2.90 -6.51 16.41
CA ARG A 341 3.48 -5.20 16.05
C ARG A 341 2.55 -4.36 15.20
N GLY A 342 2.87 -3.08 15.06
CA GLY A 342 2.10 -2.11 14.29
C GLY A 342 1.65 -0.90 15.10
N GLU A 343 0.92 0.01 14.45
CA GLU A 343 0.42 1.26 15.03
C GLU A 343 -1.04 1.49 14.59
N GLY A 344 -1.89 1.97 15.50
CA GLY A 344 -3.30 2.19 15.20
C GLY A 344 -3.97 0.91 14.69
N LEU A 345 -4.60 0.99 13.53
CA LEU A 345 -5.30 -0.14 12.88
C LEU A 345 -4.53 -0.74 11.70
N ILE A 346 -3.21 -0.74 11.75
CA ILE A 346 -2.31 -1.54 10.91
C ILE A 346 -1.49 -2.43 11.84
N VAL A 347 -1.89 -3.70 11.96
CA VAL A 347 -1.36 -4.64 12.96
C VAL A 347 -0.93 -5.94 12.28
N GLY A 348 0.24 -6.43 12.64
CA GLY A 348 0.79 -7.73 12.26
C GLY A 348 0.88 -8.67 13.46
N LEU A 349 0.44 -9.91 13.27
CA LEU A 349 0.62 -11.00 14.21
C LEU A 349 1.61 -11.99 13.59
N ASP A 350 2.84 -11.99 14.10
CA ASP A 350 3.92 -12.81 13.59
C ASP A 350 3.87 -14.21 14.21
N LEU A 351 3.94 -15.24 13.39
CA LEU A 351 3.77 -16.64 13.78
C LEU A 351 5.05 -17.44 13.49
N SER A 352 5.31 -18.49 14.27
CA SER A 352 6.31 -19.52 13.97
C SER A 352 5.76 -20.67 13.13
N ILE A 353 4.52 -20.54 12.65
CA ILE A 353 3.82 -21.53 11.83
C ILE A 353 3.32 -20.87 10.54
N GLU A 354 2.94 -21.67 9.55
CA GLU A 354 2.32 -21.17 8.32
C GLU A 354 0.96 -20.52 8.60
N GLY A 355 0.74 -19.33 8.07
CA GLY A 355 -0.48 -18.54 8.30
C GLY A 355 -1.63 -18.85 7.34
N ALA A 356 -1.37 -19.43 6.15
CA ALA A 356 -2.39 -19.68 5.15
C ALA A 356 -3.53 -20.60 5.66
N PRO A 357 -3.28 -21.71 6.40
CA PRO A 357 -4.34 -22.51 6.98
C PRO A 357 -5.22 -21.74 7.96
N LEU A 358 -4.65 -20.78 8.69
CA LEU A 358 -5.40 -19.94 9.63
C LEU A 358 -6.30 -18.93 8.89
N VAL A 359 -5.85 -18.39 7.75
CA VAL A 359 -6.69 -17.52 6.89
C VAL A 359 -7.89 -18.30 6.35
N GLU A 360 -7.69 -19.54 5.91
CA GLU A 360 -8.78 -20.40 5.44
C GLU A 360 -9.78 -20.74 6.55
N GLU A 361 -9.28 -21.08 7.76
CA GLU A 361 -10.15 -21.37 8.89
C GLU A 361 -10.90 -20.13 9.38
N ALA A 362 -10.25 -18.96 9.35
CA ALA A 362 -10.89 -17.67 9.64
C ALA A 362 -12.05 -17.39 8.68
N LEU A 363 -11.84 -17.59 7.39
CA LEU A 363 -12.86 -17.40 6.37
C LEU A 363 -14.05 -18.36 6.56
N LYS A 364 -13.81 -19.62 6.91
CA LYS A 364 -14.86 -20.59 7.28
C LYS A 364 -15.67 -20.14 8.49
N ARG A 365 -15.12 -19.28 9.35
CA ARG A 365 -15.79 -18.71 10.53
C ARG A 365 -16.37 -17.32 10.32
N GLY A 366 -16.35 -16.83 9.09
CA GLY A 366 -16.88 -15.50 8.78
C GLY A 366 -15.94 -14.36 9.19
N LEU A 367 -14.62 -14.60 9.25
CA LEU A 367 -13.60 -13.57 9.40
C LEU A 367 -12.82 -13.40 8.10
N ILE A 368 -12.56 -12.16 7.70
CA ILE A 368 -11.69 -11.82 6.58
C ILE A 368 -10.40 -11.22 7.14
N ILE A 369 -9.30 -11.94 6.98
CA ILE A 369 -7.93 -11.55 7.27
C ILE A 369 -7.04 -12.04 6.13
N ASN A 370 -5.78 -11.60 6.08
CA ASN A 370 -4.81 -12.20 5.17
C ASN A 370 -3.48 -12.50 5.87
N CYS A 371 -2.60 -13.20 5.15
CA CYS A 371 -1.26 -13.50 5.59
C CYS A 371 -0.26 -12.93 4.58
N THR A 372 0.80 -12.29 5.08
CA THR A 372 1.97 -11.86 4.31
C THR A 372 3.19 -12.64 4.78
N HIS A 373 4.23 -12.73 3.93
CA HIS A 373 5.45 -13.47 4.26
C HIS A 373 5.19 -14.86 4.86
N GLU A 374 4.11 -15.54 4.38
CA GLU A 374 3.74 -16.91 4.74
C GLU A 374 3.34 -17.12 6.22
N HIS A 375 3.76 -16.25 7.13
CA HIS A 375 3.61 -16.43 8.59
C HIS A 375 3.12 -15.19 9.34
N ILE A 376 2.80 -14.08 8.66
CA ILE A 376 2.36 -12.85 9.33
C ILE A 376 0.89 -12.60 9.00
N LEU A 377 0.00 -12.79 9.97
CA LEU A 377 -1.39 -12.38 9.82
C LEU A 377 -1.48 -10.86 9.89
N ARG A 378 -1.98 -10.25 8.82
CA ARG A 378 -2.13 -8.79 8.71
C ARG A 378 -3.56 -8.39 8.95
N LEU A 379 -3.77 -7.41 9.85
CA LEU A 379 -5.05 -6.89 10.27
C LEU A 379 -5.15 -5.40 9.92
N LEU A 380 -6.14 -5.06 9.10
CA LEU A 380 -6.38 -3.72 8.56
C LEU A 380 -7.87 -3.36 8.65
N PRO A 381 -8.52 -3.44 9.83
CA PRO A 381 -9.94 -3.18 9.94
C PRO A 381 -10.29 -1.74 9.54
N PRO A 382 -11.54 -1.46 9.14
CA PRO A 382 -12.03 -0.10 8.92
C PRO A 382 -11.88 0.78 10.15
N PHE A 383 -11.70 2.09 9.95
CA PHE A 383 -11.52 3.07 11.05
C PHE A 383 -12.77 3.22 11.93
N ILE A 384 -13.93 2.86 11.39
CA ILE A 384 -15.21 2.86 12.09
C ILE A 384 -15.44 1.61 12.94
N VAL A 385 -14.44 0.73 13.07
CA VAL A 385 -14.53 -0.49 13.90
C VAL A 385 -14.85 -0.12 15.35
N ARG A 386 -15.80 -0.83 15.94
CA ARG A 386 -16.26 -0.59 17.31
C ARG A 386 -15.60 -1.55 18.29
N ALA A 387 -15.63 -1.22 19.58
CA ALA A 387 -15.14 -2.10 20.63
C ALA A 387 -15.80 -3.50 20.61
N GLN A 388 -17.06 -3.57 20.24
CA GLN A 388 -17.78 -4.85 20.10
C GLN A 388 -17.21 -5.68 18.94
N ASP A 389 -16.90 -5.06 17.80
CA ASP A 389 -16.34 -5.75 16.62
C ASP A 389 -14.94 -6.29 16.95
N ILE A 390 -14.12 -5.56 17.73
CA ILE A 390 -12.81 -6.02 18.22
C ILE A 390 -13.00 -7.25 19.15
N ARG A 391 -13.91 -7.20 20.10
CA ARG A 391 -14.16 -8.35 21.00
C ARG A 391 -14.64 -9.58 20.25
N GLU A 392 -15.56 -9.41 19.29
CA GLU A 392 -16.05 -10.49 18.44
C GLU A 392 -14.91 -11.09 17.62
N PHE A 393 -14.08 -10.22 16.98
CA PHE A 393 -12.92 -10.64 16.22
C PHE A 393 -11.94 -11.46 17.05
N LEU A 394 -11.53 -10.96 18.23
CA LEU A 394 -10.58 -11.64 19.10
C LEU A 394 -11.09 -13.01 19.58
N LYS A 395 -12.39 -13.09 19.95
CA LYS A 395 -13.02 -14.36 20.32
C LYS A 395 -13.01 -15.37 19.17
N ALA A 396 -13.32 -14.93 17.96
CA ALA A 396 -13.32 -15.81 16.79
C ALA A 396 -11.89 -16.18 16.36
N LEU A 397 -10.93 -15.26 16.43
CA LEU A 397 -9.53 -15.51 16.15
C LEU A 397 -8.92 -16.53 17.13
N GLU A 398 -9.27 -16.46 18.41
CA GLU A 398 -8.84 -17.44 19.41
C GLU A 398 -9.24 -18.88 19.02
N VAL A 399 -10.47 -19.06 18.53
CA VAL A 399 -10.93 -20.38 18.04
C VAL A 399 -10.21 -20.82 16.78
N VAL A 400 -9.84 -19.87 15.90
CA VAL A 400 -9.01 -20.14 14.71
C VAL A 400 -7.62 -20.61 15.14
N LEU A 401 -6.97 -19.87 16.04
CA LEU A 401 -5.63 -20.18 16.55
C LEU A 401 -5.57 -21.54 17.28
N ALA A 402 -6.61 -21.88 18.04
CA ALA A 402 -6.70 -23.20 18.72
C ALA A 402 -6.71 -24.39 17.75
N LYS A 403 -7.02 -24.17 16.46
CA LYS A 403 -6.99 -25.19 15.40
C LYS A 403 -5.72 -25.15 14.55
N ALA A 404 -4.75 -24.34 14.93
CA ALA A 404 -3.50 -24.22 14.18
C ALA A 404 -2.79 -25.59 14.05
N PRO A 405 -2.28 -25.91 12.85
CA PRO A 405 -1.45 -27.09 12.69
C PRO A 405 -0.15 -26.90 13.49
N ARG A 406 0.23 -27.90 14.31
CA ARG A 406 1.43 -27.84 15.17
C ARG A 406 2.75 -28.04 14.42
N LYS A 407 2.80 -27.81 13.11
CA LYS A 407 4.04 -27.86 12.33
C LYS A 407 4.73 -26.50 12.37
N SER A 408 5.98 -26.47 12.81
CA SER A 408 6.81 -25.25 12.73
C SER A 408 6.97 -24.83 11.27
N TRP A 409 6.79 -23.53 10.99
CA TRP A 409 7.13 -22.94 9.71
C TRP A 409 8.65 -22.96 9.54
N LYS A 410 9.11 -23.47 8.40
CA LYS A 410 10.49 -23.33 7.94
C LYS A 410 10.46 -22.46 6.71
N PRO A 411 11.34 -21.44 6.58
CA PRO A 411 11.49 -20.71 5.35
C PRO A 411 11.68 -21.70 4.19
N ALA A 412 10.97 -21.52 3.10
CA ALA A 412 11.31 -22.25 1.88
C ALA A 412 12.77 -21.93 1.57
N GLU A 413 13.62 -22.96 1.46
CA GLU A 413 14.97 -22.80 0.96
C GLU A 413 14.87 -22.05 -0.37
N VAL A 414 15.52 -20.90 -0.46
CA VAL A 414 15.68 -20.20 -1.73
C VAL A 414 16.47 -21.18 -2.60
N GLN A 415 15.77 -21.86 -3.50
CA GLN A 415 16.43 -22.61 -4.56
C GLN A 415 17.28 -21.58 -5.31
N ARG A 416 18.58 -21.58 -5.03
CA ARG A 416 19.55 -20.92 -5.89
C ARG A 416 19.40 -21.61 -7.25
N VAL A 417 18.80 -20.92 -8.19
CA VAL A 417 18.87 -21.32 -9.60
C VAL A 417 20.34 -21.24 -9.93
N ASN A 418 20.98 -22.42 -9.97
CA ASN A 418 22.34 -22.53 -10.50
C ASN A 418 22.27 -22.12 -11.96
N HIS A 419 22.71 -20.91 -12.26
CA HIS A 419 23.04 -20.52 -13.61
C HIS A 419 24.16 -21.47 -14.06
N SER A 420 23.80 -22.41 -14.93
CA SER A 420 24.80 -23.24 -15.61
C SER A 420 25.66 -22.35 -16.51
N PRO A 421 26.98 -22.59 -16.61
CA PRO A 421 27.90 -21.77 -17.39
C PRO A 421 27.67 -21.78 -18.92
N GLN A 422 26.63 -22.40 -19.42
CA GLN A 422 26.35 -22.51 -20.87
C GLN A 422 25.75 -21.27 -21.53
N ALA A 423 25.40 -20.21 -20.76
CA ALA A 423 24.84 -18.97 -21.32
C ALA A 423 25.94 -17.97 -21.83
N GLU A 424 27.18 -18.14 -21.42
CA GLU A 424 28.27 -17.24 -21.86
C GLU A 424 28.86 -17.62 -23.23
N GLU A 425 28.74 -18.86 -23.70
CA GLU A 425 29.26 -19.25 -25.01
C GLU A 425 28.39 -18.77 -26.19
N THR A 426 27.09 -18.51 -25.98
CA THR A 426 26.18 -18.05 -27.03
C THR A 426 26.27 -16.53 -27.29
N ALA A 427 26.69 -15.75 -26.32
CA ALA A 427 26.87 -14.30 -26.48
C ALA A 427 28.16 -13.94 -27.29
N GLY A 428 29.19 -14.78 -27.22
CA GLY A 428 30.42 -14.62 -27.99
C GLY A 428 30.26 -14.92 -29.47
N ALA A 429 29.32 -15.79 -29.86
CA ALA A 429 29.12 -16.18 -31.26
C ALA A 429 28.31 -15.14 -32.07
N ILE A 430 27.47 -14.33 -31.40
CA ILE A 430 26.67 -13.30 -32.10
C ILE A 430 27.48 -12.04 -32.36
N ALA A 431 28.50 -11.73 -31.55
CA ALA A 431 29.36 -10.57 -31.72
C ALA A 431 30.33 -10.74 -32.91
N HIS A 432 30.64 -11.97 -33.38
CA HIS A 432 31.52 -12.23 -34.50
C HIS A 432 30.83 -12.29 -35.88
N ALA A 433 29.49 -12.36 -35.90
CA ALA A 433 28.71 -12.39 -37.15
C ALA A 433 28.29 -10.98 -37.65
N ALA A 434 28.44 -9.94 -36.84
CA ALA A 434 28.10 -8.56 -37.21
C ALA A 434 29.30 -7.70 -37.68
N ALA A 435 30.48 -8.30 -37.80
CA ALA A 435 31.72 -7.63 -38.25
C ALA A 435 32.29 -8.20 -39.55
N ARG A 436 31.43 -8.79 -40.40
CA ARG A 436 31.80 -9.10 -41.81
C ARG A 436 30.77 -8.54 -42.78
#